data_ee65c0e9741f814e1dc5fbcc818c3067
#
_entry.id   ee65c0e9741f814e1dc5fbcc818c3067
#
_cell.length_a   1.000
_cell.length_b   1.000
_cell.length_c   1.000
_cell.angle_alpha   90.00
_cell.angle_beta   90.00
_cell.angle_gamma   90.00
#
_symmetry.space_group_name_H-M   'P 1'
#
loop_
_entity.id
_entity.type
_entity.pdbx_description
1 polymer ?
#
loop_
_entity_poly.entity_id
_entity_poly.type
_entity_poly.pdbx_seq_one_letter_code
_entity_poly.pdbx_strand_id
1 'polypeptide(L)'
;QSLRQDPDIIVIGELRDPETIMTTLEITDSGHKTFGTLHTSSAMESIERILGEVPTEEQNRVRARLSDVLTCVISQKLIPSLDGKRVLAKEVLLVTPSVRAAIRNDNVNEIYQMLAEGSEKGMITMEQDLKRLFDEGKISKEEAINNDKNKKRLYQLLNDLDY
;
A
#
# COMPACT_ATOMS: atom_id res chain seq x y z
N GLN A 1 -0.04 14.49 -23.45
CA GLN A 1 0.60 14.09 -24.72
C GLN A 1 0.66 12.56 -24.91
N SER A 2 0.77 11.76 -23.84
CA SER A 2 0.87 10.29 -23.90
C SER A 2 -0.39 9.59 -24.44
N LEU A 3 -1.58 10.09 -24.16
CA LEU A 3 -2.85 9.49 -24.61
C LEU A 3 -3.02 9.47 -26.15
N ARG A 4 -2.28 10.32 -26.87
CA ARG A 4 -2.31 10.33 -28.35
C ARG A 4 -1.51 9.20 -29.00
N GLN A 5 -0.78 8.42 -28.21
CA GLN A 5 0.07 7.31 -28.64
C GLN A 5 -0.58 5.94 -28.41
N ASP A 6 -1.85 5.92 -27.94
CA ASP A 6 -2.64 4.71 -27.64
C ASP A 6 -1.87 3.69 -26.75
N PRO A 7 -1.36 4.10 -25.57
CA PRO A 7 -0.58 3.21 -24.72
C PRO A 7 -1.48 2.25 -23.94
N ASP A 8 -1.10 0.98 -23.84
CA ASP A 8 -1.78 0.01 -22.97
C ASP A 8 -1.49 0.25 -21.49
N ILE A 9 -0.28 0.74 -21.19
CA ILE A 9 0.22 0.94 -19.83
C ILE A 9 0.84 2.32 -19.69
N ILE A 10 0.47 3.03 -18.64
CA ILE A 10 1.00 4.36 -18.32
C ILE A 10 1.66 4.33 -16.95
N VAL A 11 2.87 4.84 -16.85
CA VAL A 11 3.59 4.99 -15.59
C VAL A 11 3.66 6.47 -15.22
N ILE A 12 3.14 6.81 -14.04
CA ILE A 12 3.21 8.15 -13.46
C ILE A 12 4.35 8.15 -12.45
N GLY A 13 5.33 9.01 -12.65
CA GLY A 13 6.53 9.05 -11.80
C GLY A 13 6.22 9.28 -10.33
N GLU A 14 5.29 10.19 -10.02
CA GLU A 14 4.85 10.48 -8.65
C GLU A 14 3.45 11.11 -8.66
N LEU A 15 2.58 10.68 -7.72
CA LEU A 15 1.27 11.26 -7.44
C LEU A 15 1.41 12.32 -6.34
N ARG A 16 1.80 13.54 -6.71
CA ARG A 16 2.20 14.56 -5.76
C ARG A 16 1.21 15.72 -5.60
N ASP A 17 0.49 16.05 -6.64
CA ASP A 17 -0.40 17.20 -6.70
C ASP A 17 -1.81 16.81 -7.16
N PRO A 18 -2.84 17.64 -6.85
CA PRO A 18 -4.22 17.34 -7.18
C PRO A 18 -4.45 17.11 -8.68
N GLU A 19 -3.80 17.87 -9.55
CA GLU A 19 -3.97 17.77 -11.01
C GLU A 19 -3.47 16.43 -11.54
N THR A 20 -2.28 16.00 -11.09
CA THR A 20 -1.70 14.68 -11.44
C THR A 20 -2.58 13.55 -10.93
N ILE A 21 -3.10 13.64 -9.70
CA ILE A 21 -4.00 12.63 -9.12
C ILE A 21 -5.29 12.53 -9.94
N MET A 22 -5.96 13.65 -10.21
CA MET A 22 -7.21 13.69 -10.96
C MET A 22 -7.02 13.14 -12.38
N THR A 23 -5.97 13.59 -13.09
CA THR A 23 -5.64 13.12 -14.43
C THR A 23 -5.36 11.61 -14.44
N THR A 24 -4.63 11.09 -13.45
CA THR A 24 -4.34 9.65 -13.32
C THR A 24 -5.61 8.84 -13.15
N LEU A 25 -6.52 9.29 -12.29
CA LEU A 25 -7.82 8.63 -12.08
C LEU A 25 -8.68 8.65 -13.35
N GLU A 26 -8.68 9.76 -14.11
CA GLU A 26 -9.41 9.87 -15.37
C GLU A 26 -8.87 8.92 -16.44
N ILE A 27 -7.55 8.85 -16.58
CA ILE A 27 -6.88 7.94 -17.51
C ILE A 27 -7.18 6.48 -17.15
N THR A 28 -7.13 6.14 -15.86
CA THR A 28 -7.42 4.78 -15.39
C THR A 28 -8.88 4.42 -15.64
N ASP A 29 -9.80 5.33 -15.34
CA ASP A 29 -11.24 5.14 -15.56
C ASP A 29 -11.60 4.97 -17.06
N SER A 30 -10.80 5.56 -17.95
CA SER A 30 -10.94 5.36 -19.40
C SER A 30 -10.43 4.00 -19.91
N GLY A 31 -9.97 3.12 -19.02
CA GLY A 31 -9.57 1.74 -19.35
C GLY A 31 -8.06 1.50 -19.47
N HIS A 32 -7.23 2.53 -19.27
CA HIS A 32 -5.78 2.36 -19.31
C HIS A 32 -5.26 1.77 -18.01
N LYS A 33 -4.30 0.84 -18.08
CA LYS A 33 -3.58 0.35 -16.91
C LYS A 33 -2.56 1.39 -16.47
N THR A 34 -2.71 1.92 -15.25
CA THR A 34 -1.79 2.94 -14.71
C THR A 34 -1.03 2.44 -13.49
N PHE A 35 0.25 2.81 -13.40
CA PHE A 35 1.08 2.66 -12.21
C PHE A 35 1.49 4.05 -11.74
N GLY A 36 1.27 4.34 -10.47
CA GLY A 36 1.72 5.58 -9.83
C GLY A 36 2.58 5.27 -8.62
N THR A 37 3.46 6.20 -8.24
CA THR A 37 4.28 6.09 -7.03
C THR A 37 3.93 7.16 -6.02
N LEU A 38 4.13 6.84 -4.75
CA LEU A 38 3.98 7.70 -3.59
C LEU A 38 5.14 7.48 -2.62
N HIS A 39 5.40 8.45 -1.77
CA HIS A 39 6.35 8.33 -0.65
C HIS A 39 5.59 8.05 0.65
N THR A 40 4.99 6.87 0.75
CA THR A 40 4.19 6.41 1.89
C THR A 40 4.71 5.06 2.38
N SER A 41 4.40 4.71 3.63
CA SER A 41 4.92 3.51 4.26
C SER A 41 3.89 2.39 4.44
N SER A 42 2.62 2.65 4.10
CA SER A 42 1.54 1.65 4.16
C SER A 42 0.47 1.92 3.12
N ALA A 43 -0.35 0.92 2.83
CA ALA A 43 -1.46 1.03 1.90
C ALA A 43 -2.52 2.04 2.39
N MET A 44 -2.81 2.04 3.69
CA MET A 44 -3.75 3.01 4.29
C MET A 44 -3.24 4.44 4.13
N GLU A 45 -1.97 4.69 4.49
CA GLU A 45 -1.34 6.00 4.32
C GLU A 45 -1.34 6.45 2.85
N SER A 46 -1.19 5.52 1.90
CA SER A 46 -1.25 5.83 0.47
C SER A 46 -2.64 6.32 0.05
N ILE A 47 -3.70 5.65 0.52
CA ILE A 47 -5.08 6.03 0.23
C ILE A 47 -5.39 7.40 0.86
N GLU A 48 -5.05 7.59 2.13
CA GLU A 48 -5.25 8.85 2.85
C GLU A 48 -4.45 10.00 2.20
N ARG A 49 -3.22 9.73 1.75
CA ARG A 49 -2.38 10.71 1.07
C ARG A 49 -3.01 11.19 -0.23
N ILE A 50 -3.51 10.28 -1.08
CA ILE A 50 -4.18 10.64 -2.32
C ILE A 50 -5.42 11.52 -2.03
N LEU A 51 -6.21 11.16 -1.04
CA LEU A 51 -7.41 11.91 -0.66
C LEU A 51 -7.07 13.27 -0.02
N GLY A 52 -6.01 13.33 0.77
CA GLY A 52 -5.57 14.55 1.44
C GLY A 52 -4.94 15.60 0.53
N GLU A 53 -4.45 15.22 -0.64
CA GLU A 53 -3.88 16.16 -1.61
C GLU A 53 -4.96 16.91 -2.42
N VAL A 54 -6.20 16.43 -2.45
CA VAL A 54 -7.29 17.09 -3.19
C VAL A 54 -8.11 18.00 -2.30
N PRO A 55 -8.69 19.10 -2.84
CA PRO A 55 -9.57 19.97 -2.09
C PRO A 55 -10.72 19.23 -1.42
N THR A 56 -11.13 19.65 -0.23
CA THR A 56 -12.14 18.98 0.60
C THR A 56 -13.46 18.74 -0.15
N GLU A 57 -13.89 19.69 -0.97
CA GLU A 57 -15.08 19.60 -1.81
C GLU A 57 -15.01 18.51 -2.87
N GLU A 58 -13.82 18.13 -3.29
CA GLU A 58 -13.58 17.06 -4.29
C GLU A 58 -13.34 15.69 -3.68
N GLN A 59 -13.03 15.62 -2.37
CA GLN A 59 -12.59 14.38 -1.73
C GLN A 59 -13.60 13.22 -1.89
N ASN A 60 -14.90 13.49 -1.74
CA ASN A 60 -15.93 12.45 -1.88
C ASN A 60 -15.98 11.88 -3.31
N ARG A 61 -15.82 12.74 -4.31
CA ARG A 61 -15.79 12.34 -5.72
C ARG A 61 -14.54 11.54 -6.03
N VAL A 62 -13.38 12.01 -5.53
CA VAL A 62 -12.09 11.31 -5.71
C VAL A 62 -12.10 9.97 -4.99
N ARG A 63 -12.65 9.90 -3.77
CA ARG A 63 -12.80 8.65 -3.01
C ARG A 63 -13.62 7.62 -3.75
N ALA A 64 -14.77 8.01 -4.29
CA ALA A 64 -15.62 7.12 -5.08
C ALA A 64 -14.86 6.59 -6.30
N ARG A 65 -14.22 7.47 -7.08
CA ARG A 65 -13.45 7.09 -8.26
C ARG A 65 -12.24 6.21 -7.91
N LEU A 66 -11.48 6.59 -6.87
CA LEU A 66 -10.35 5.79 -6.40
C LEU A 66 -10.81 4.38 -5.98
N SER A 67 -11.94 4.27 -5.28
CA SER A 67 -12.50 2.98 -4.89
C SER A 67 -12.84 2.10 -6.10
N ASP A 68 -13.23 2.69 -7.23
CA ASP A 68 -13.59 1.95 -8.44
C ASP A 68 -12.37 1.47 -9.24
N VAL A 69 -11.31 2.29 -9.31
CA VAL A 69 -10.17 2.02 -10.20
C VAL A 69 -8.96 1.41 -9.50
N LEU A 70 -8.79 1.61 -8.19
CA LEU A 70 -7.63 1.07 -7.45
C LEU A 70 -7.71 -0.46 -7.40
N THR A 71 -6.63 -1.12 -7.80
CA THR A 71 -6.53 -2.59 -7.82
C THR A 71 -5.55 -3.15 -6.81
N CYS A 72 -4.43 -2.45 -6.57
CA CYS A 72 -3.37 -2.92 -5.69
C CYS A 72 -2.56 -1.74 -5.14
N VAL A 73 -2.10 -1.86 -3.90
CA VAL A 73 -1.08 -0.98 -3.31
C VAL A 73 0.06 -1.85 -2.78
N ILE A 74 1.28 -1.52 -3.18
CA ILE A 74 2.50 -2.20 -2.71
C ILE A 74 3.36 -1.16 -2.00
N SER A 75 3.50 -1.30 -0.68
CA SER A 75 4.41 -0.50 0.12
C SER A 75 5.72 -1.24 0.35
N GLN A 76 6.85 -0.55 0.27
CA GLN A 76 8.17 -1.16 0.25
C GLN A 76 9.11 -0.49 1.25
N LYS A 77 9.95 -1.30 1.91
CA LYS A 77 11.06 -0.84 2.74
C LYS A 77 12.30 -1.65 2.46
N LEU A 78 13.44 -1.00 2.42
CA LEU A 78 14.75 -1.65 2.37
C LEU A 78 15.30 -1.76 3.78
N ILE A 79 15.43 -2.98 4.28
CA ILE A 79 15.87 -3.30 5.64
C ILE A 79 17.32 -3.79 5.61
N PRO A 80 18.22 -3.32 6.51
CA PRO A 80 19.55 -3.88 6.65
C PRO A 80 19.47 -5.40 6.93
N SER A 81 20.21 -6.19 6.16
CA SER A 81 20.25 -7.64 6.29
C SER A 81 21.51 -8.10 7.02
N LEU A 82 21.46 -9.32 7.59
CA LEU A 82 22.56 -9.88 8.37
C LEU A 82 23.84 -10.10 7.55
N ASP A 83 23.75 -10.15 6.22
CA ASP A 83 24.90 -10.27 5.30
C ASP A 83 25.54 -8.90 4.94
N GLY A 84 25.11 -7.82 5.59
CA GLY A 84 25.62 -6.46 5.35
C GLY A 84 25.04 -5.76 4.12
N LYS A 85 24.02 -6.36 3.48
CA LYS A 85 23.27 -5.79 2.35
C LYS A 85 21.94 -5.20 2.80
N ARG A 86 20.99 -5.11 1.87
CA ARG A 86 19.59 -4.74 2.14
C ARG A 86 18.66 -5.79 1.56
N VAL A 87 17.57 -6.03 2.26
CA VAL A 87 16.49 -6.91 1.81
C VAL A 87 15.19 -6.12 1.74
N LEU A 88 14.36 -6.46 0.78
CA LEU A 88 13.05 -5.83 0.62
C LEU A 88 12.06 -6.43 1.61
N ALA A 89 11.46 -5.58 2.44
CA ALA A 89 10.22 -5.84 3.15
C ALA A 89 9.07 -5.13 2.42
N LYS A 90 7.92 -5.77 2.35
CA LYS A 90 6.76 -5.27 1.60
C LYS A 90 5.45 -5.49 2.33
N GLU A 91 4.52 -4.57 2.09
CA GLU A 91 3.10 -4.73 2.36
C GLU A 91 2.37 -4.77 1.03
N VAL A 92 1.42 -5.70 0.86
CA VAL A 92 0.64 -5.85 -0.37
C VAL A 92 -0.84 -5.87 -0.04
N LEU A 93 -1.55 -4.84 -0.46
CA LEU A 93 -3.01 -4.75 -0.41
C LEU A 93 -3.58 -5.03 -1.80
N LEU A 94 -4.47 -6.00 -1.90
CA LEU A 94 -5.32 -6.20 -3.07
C LEU A 94 -6.71 -5.61 -2.80
N VAL A 95 -7.23 -4.82 -3.74
CA VAL A 95 -8.52 -4.16 -3.57
C VAL A 95 -9.65 -5.14 -3.91
N THR A 96 -10.03 -5.94 -2.92
CA THR A 96 -11.21 -6.81 -2.95
C THR A 96 -12.51 -5.99 -2.89
N PRO A 97 -13.69 -6.58 -3.15
CA PRO A 97 -14.97 -5.88 -2.97
C PRO A 97 -15.15 -5.26 -1.59
N SER A 98 -14.70 -5.93 -0.52
CA SER A 98 -14.75 -5.40 0.85
C SER A 98 -13.84 -4.20 1.05
N VAL A 99 -12.59 -4.26 0.56
CA VAL A 99 -11.66 -3.13 0.60
C VAL A 99 -12.19 -1.95 -0.20
N ARG A 100 -12.76 -2.21 -1.38
CA ARG A 100 -13.41 -1.19 -2.22
C ARG A 100 -14.52 -0.47 -1.46
N ALA A 101 -15.41 -1.23 -0.79
CA ALA A 101 -16.48 -0.67 0.02
C ALA A 101 -15.93 0.17 1.18
N ALA A 102 -14.87 -0.27 1.86
CA ALA A 102 -14.23 0.46 2.95
C ALA A 102 -13.66 1.81 2.46
N ILE A 103 -12.99 1.84 1.30
CA ILE A 103 -12.48 3.08 0.70
C ILE A 103 -13.66 4.02 0.40
N ARG A 104 -14.70 3.53 -0.27
CA ARG A 104 -15.86 4.31 -0.69
C ARG A 104 -16.60 4.94 0.47
N ASN A 105 -16.73 4.21 1.59
CA ASN A 105 -17.49 4.61 2.77
C ASN A 105 -16.66 5.35 3.83
N ASP A 106 -15.41 5.72 3.50
CA ASP A 106 -14.49 6.39 4.43
C ASP A 106 -14.11 5.56 5.67
N ASN A 107 -14.12 4.25 5.54
CA ASN A 107 -13.79 3.30 6.60
C ASN A 107 -12.37 2.73 6.41
N VAL A 108 -11.41 3.59 6.10
CA VAL A 108 -10.01 3.18 5.78
C VAL A 108 -9.38 2.37 6.92
N ASN A 109 -9.76 2.66 8.17
CA ASN A 109 -9.26 1.94 9.34
C ASN A 109 -9.62 0.43 9.35
N GLU A 110 -10.70 0.02 8.67
CA GLU A 110 -11.08 -1.39 8.56
C GLU A 110 -10.20 -2.17 7.57
N ILE A 111 -9.51 -1.46 6.66
CA ILE A 111 -8.66 -2.08 5.64
C ILE A 111 -7.53 -2.87 6.25
N TYR A 112 -6.95 -2.40 7.38
CA TYR A 112 -5.85 -3.10 8.03
C TYR A 112 -6.24 -4.53 8.43
N GLN A 113 -7.44 -4.73 9.00
CA GLN A 113 -7.90 -6.06 9.39
C GLN A 113 -8.10 -6.96 8.15
N MET A 114 -8.70 -6.41 7.09
CA MET A 114 -8.88 -7.13 5.83
C MET A 114 -7.55 -7.54 5.19
N LEU A 115 -6.53 -6.65 5.28
CA LEU A 115 -5.18 -6.91 4.82
C LEU A 115 -4.53 -8.04 5.64
N ALA A 116 -4.61 -7.97 6.98
CA ALA A 116 -3.98 -8.92 7.90
C ALA A 116 -4.56 -10.34 7.74
N GLU A 117 -5.84 -10.45 7.42
CA GLU A 117 -6.55 -11.72 7.20
C GLU A 117 -6.51 -12.19 5.74
N GLY A 118 -5.96 -11.40 4.84
CA GLY A 118 -5.99 -11.63 3.40
C GLY A 118 -4.88 -12.51 2.84
N SER A 119 -4.14 -13.27 3.65
CA SER A 119 -2.98 -14.07 3.22
C SER A 119 -3.30 -15.07 2.11
N GLU A 120 -4.45 -15.74 2.15
CA GLU A 120 -4.89 -16.67 1.10
C GLU A 120 -5.11 -15.99 -0.26
N LYS A 121 -5.34 -14.67 -0.26
CA LYS A 121 -5.51 -13.86 -1.47
C LYS A 121 -4.19 -13.24 -1.95
N GLY A 122 -3.08 -13.49 -1.26
CA GLY A 122 -1.78 -12.91 -1.57
C GLY A 122 -1.52 -11.54 -0.91
N MET A 123 -2.37 -11.10 0.02
CA MET A 123 -2.12 -9.92 0.84
C MET A 123 -1.12 -10.22 1.96
N ILE A 124 -0.35 -9.24 2.37
CA ILE A 124 0.59 -9.33 3.48
C ILE A 124 0.77 -7.97 4.12
N THR A 125 0.72 -7.89 5.45
CA THR A 125 1.08 -6.67 6.18
C THR A 125 2.59 -6.51 6.27
N MET A 126 3.06 -5.30 6.55
CA MET A 126 4.49 -5.03 6.77
C MET A 126 5.02 -5.87 7.95
N GLU A 127 4.26 -5.98 9.03
CA GLU A 127 4.63 -6.77 10.21
C GLU A 127 4.78 -8.26 9.89
N GLN A 128 3.86 -8.81 9.11
CA GLN A 128 3.93 -10.21 8.68
C GLN A 128 5.15 -10.46 7.79
N ASP A 129 5.50 -9.54 6.90
CA ASP A 129 6.66 -9.68 6.04
C ASP A 129 7.99 -9.48 6.79
N LEU A 130 8.05 -8.56 7.74
CA LEU A 130 9.19 -8.41 8.66
C LEU A 130 9.40 -9.67 9.51
N LYS A 131 8.31 -10.26 10.04
CA LYS A 131 8.37 -11.54 10.72
C LYS A 131 8.93 -12.65 9.82
N ARG A 132 8.41 -12.78 8.60
CA ARG A 132 8.91 -13.75 7.61
C ARG A 132 10.41 -13.59 7.37
N LEU A 133 10.89 -12.35 7.16
CA LEU A 133 12.31 -12.07 6.94
C LEU A 133 13.18 -12.43 8.16
N PHE A 134 12.66 -12.21 9.36
CA PHE A 134 13.32 -12.65 10.60
C PHE A 134 13.36 -14.17 10.71
N ASP A 135 12.24 -14.86 10.51
CA ASP A 135 12.14 -16.32 10.57
C ASP A 135 13.06 -17.02 9.52
N GLU A 136 13.22 -16.38 8.35
CA GLU A 136 14.17 -16.83 7.31
C GLU A 136 15.64 -16.50 7.63
N GLY A 137 15.93 -15.87 8.76
CA GLY A 137 17.29 -15.49 9.16
C GLY A 137 17.91 -14.39 8.28
N LYS A 138 17.10 -13.56 7.61
CA LYS A 138 17.60 -12.50 6.73
C LYS A 138 17.86 -11.18 7.47
N ILE A 139 17.09 -10.90 8.52
CA ILE A 139 17.20 -9.69 9.34
C ILE A 139 17.26 -10.05 10.82
N SER A 140 17.80 -9.15 11.64
CA SER A 140 17.77 -9.31 13.10
C SER A 140 16.40 -8.96 13.68
N LYS A 141 16.12 -9.44 14.89
CA LYS A 141 14.92 -9.06 15.64
C LYS A 141 14.84 -7.55 15.88
N GLU A 142 15.98 -6.93 16.16
CA GLU A 142 16.10 -5.50 16.37
C GLU A 142 15.73 -4.72 15.10
N GLU A 143 16.25 -5.13 13.93
CA GLU A 143 15.92 -4.50 12.64
C GLU A 143 14.43 -4.64 12.33
N ALA A 144 13.83 -5.81 12.57
CA ALA A 144 12.40 -5.99 12.40
C ALA A 144 11.60 -4.98 13.23
N ILE A 145 11.89 -4.90 14.55
CA ILE A 145 11.17 -4.00 15.48
C ILE A 145 11.39 -2.51 15.15
N ASN A 146 12.61 -2.13 14.76
CA ASN A 146 12.93 -0.72 14.47
C ASN A 146 12.28 -0.22 13.19
N ASN A 147 11.98 -1.11 12.25
CA ASN A 147 11.42 -0.76 10.95
C ASN A 147 9.89 -0.86 10.89
N ASP A 148 9.23 -1.21 11.99
CA ASP A 148 7.78 -1.22 12.08
C ASP A 148 7.24 0.00 12.82
N LYS A 149 6.09 0.52 12.34
CA LYS A 149 5.33 1.57 13.02
C LYS A 149 4.62 1.03 14.27
N ASN A 150 4.14 -0.22 14.23
CA ASN A 150 3.45 -0.87 15.32
C ASN A 150 4.36 -1.86 16.06
N LYS A 151 5.41 -1.32 16.71
CA LYS A 151 6.41 -2.10 17.43
C LYS A 151 5.81 -3.11 18.42
N LYS A 152 4.71 -2.73 19.11
CA LYS A 152 4.05 -3.60 20.10
C LYS A 152 3.46 -4.85 19.44
N ARG A 153 2.78 -4.69 18.32
CA ARG A 153 2.18 -5.80 17.57
C ARG A 153 3.24 -6.73 16.98
N LEU A 154 4.27 -6.14 16.37
CA LEU A 154 5.37 -6.95 15.85
C LEU A 154 6.10 -7.71 16.95
N TYR A 155 6.35 -7.06 18.11
CA TYR A 155 6.94 -7.74 19.25
C TYR A 155 6.11 -8.94 19.72
N GLN A 156 4.78 -8.82 19.73
CA GLN A 156 3.89 -9.95 20.01
C GLN A 156 4.05 -11.06 18.96
N LEU A 157 3.98 -10.72 17.68
CA LEU A 157 4.16 -11.68 16.56
C LEU A 157 5.50 -12.42 16.60
N LEU A 158 6.58 -11.76 17.03
CA LEU A 158 7.91 -12.36 17.12
C LEU A 158 8.08 -13.23 18.36
N ASN A 159 7.26 -13.06 19.40
CA ASN A 159 7.30 -13.82 20.66
C ASN A 159 6.26 -14.94 20.74
N ASP A 160 5.23 -14.95 19.88
CA ASP A 160 4.20 -16.01 19.83
C ASP A 160 4.73 -17.36 19.28
N LEU A 161 6.04 -17.50 19.11
CA LEU A 161 6.73 -18.75 18.74
C LEU A 161 7.20 -19.59 19.94
N ASP A 162 6.91 -19.18 21.18
CA ASP A 162 7.30 -19.91 22.39
C ASP A 162 6.14 -20.77 22.98
N TYR A 163 5.30 -21.40 22.10
CA TYR A 163 4.36 -22.45 22.52
C TYR A 163 4.35 -23.61 21.54
#